data_23e76c9138e8793c8e3d87be0a1612d1
#
_entry.id   23e76c9138e8793c8e3d87be0a1612d1
#
_cell.length_a   1.000
_cell.length_b   1.000
_cell.length_c   1.000
_cell.angle_alpha   90.00
_cell.angle_beta   90.00
_cell.angle_gamma   90.00
#
_symmetry.space_group_name_H-M   'P 1'
#
loop_
_entity.id
_entity.type
_entity.pdbx_description
1 polymer ?
#
loop_
_entity_poly.entity_id
_entity_poly.type
_entity_poly.pdbx_seq_one_letter_code
_entity_poly.pdbx_strand_id
1 'polypeptide(L)'
;MKDKIINVIGLGYIGLPTAAILSQNGYRVYGTDINKDVVSIINEGKIHITEPGLQDIVHEVVKSGKLSAHNEPKLANIYMICVPTPLKEINNKFEPQLSFIESAIKSIKNLLKTGDMIILESTSPVGTTRFICDTLKKEGVDTANLNFA
;
A
#
# COMPACT_ATOMS: atom_id res chain seq x y z
N MET A 1 -17.93 -5.38 8.72
CA MET A 1 -16.86 -5.01 7.74
C MET A 1 -15.88 -3.97 8.28
N LYS A 2 -16.28 -3.05 9.17
CA LYS A 2 -15.38 -2.01 9.74
C LYS A 2 -14.32 -2.52 10.73
N ASP A 3 -14.36 -3.79 11.11
CA ASP A 3 -13.36 -4.44 11.98
C ASP A 3 -12.10 -4.90 11.22
N LYS A 4 -12.08 -4.75 9.90
CA LYS A 4 -10.91 -5.07 9.07
C LYS A 4 -9.85 -3.98 9.19
N ILE A 5 -8.61 -4.39 9.40
CA ILE A 5 -7.43 -3.52 9.36
C ILE A 5 -6.89 -3.51 7.94
N ILE A 6 -6.53 -2.32 7.45
CA ILE A 6 -5.98 -2.14 6.11
C ILE A 6 -4.55 -1.62 6.23
N ASN A 7 -3.62 -2.20 5.47
CA ASN A 7 -2.28 -1.65 5.31
C ASN A 7 -2.12 -1.12 3.88
N VAL A 8 -1.93 0.17 3.74
CA VAL A 8 -1.65 0.84 2.47
C VAL A 8 -0.14 0.99 2.33
N ILE A 9 0.44 0.42 1.27
CA ILE A 9 1.88 0.36 1.02
C ILE A 9 2.25 1.30 -0.12
N GLY A 10 3.05 2.30 0.18
CA GLY A 10 3.32 3.47 -0.65
C GLY A 10 2.35 4.61 -0.29
N LEU A 11 2.87 5.70 0.27
CA LEU A 11 2.07 6.84 0.73
C LEU A 11 2.26 8.08 -0.17
N GLY A 12 2.42 7.87 -1.47
CA GLY A 12 2.47 8.92 -2.48
C GLY A 12 1.08 9.46 -2.85
N TYR A 13 0.97 10.00 -4.07
CA TYR A 13 -0.24 10.66 -4.59
C TYR A 13 -1.49 9.78 -4.68
N ILE A 14 -1.35 8.46 -4.70
CA ILE A 14 -2.47 7.51 -4.65
C ILE A 14 -2.67 7.00 -3.24
N GLY A 15 -1.61 6.49 -2.60
CA GLY A 15 -1.74 5.78 -1.33
C GLY A 15 -2.13 6.66 -0.16
N LEU A 16 -1.59 7.88 -0.02
CA LEU A 16 -1.96 8.75 1.10
C LEU A 16 -3.42 9.21 1.05
N PRO A 17 -3.96 9.68 -0.09
CA PRO A 17 -5.39 10.00 -0.19
C PRO A 17 -6.28 8.77 0.08
N THR A 18 -5.93 7.61 -0.47
CA THR A 18 -6.65 6.35 -0.23
C THR A 18 -6.68 6.00 1.25
N ALA A 19 -5.52 6.04 1.93
CA ALA A 19 -5.41 5.77 3.36
C ALA A 19 -6.25 6.75 4.20
N ALA A 20 -6.21 8.03 3.85
CA ALA A 20 -6.97 9.08 4.53
C ALA A 20 -8.49 8.88 4.40
N ILE A 21 -8.99 8.63 3.19
CA ILE A 21 -10.42 8.41 2.93
C ILE A 21 -10.92 7.13 3.60
N LEU A 22 -10.16 6.04 3.56
CA LEU A 22 -10.51 4.80 4.26
C LEU A 22 -10.61 5.04 5.78
N SER A 23 -9.64 5.78 6.34
CA SER A 23 -9.63 6.12 7.77
C SER A 23 -10.80 7.01 8.16
N GLN A 24 -11.14 8.01 7.33
CA GLN A 24 -12.30 8.89 7.51
C GLN A 24 -13.62 8.11 7.51
N ASN A 25 -13.69 7.04 6.70
CA ASN A 25 -14.86 6.14 6.68
C ASN A 25 -14.85 5.11 7.82
N GLY A 26 -13.92 5.23 8.78
CA GLY A 26 -13.95 4.50 10.04
C GLY A 26 -13.10 3.22 10.07
N TYR A 27 -12.36 2.90 9.01
CA TYR A 27 -11.40 1.81 9.04
C TYR A 27 -10.17 2.20 9.87
N ARG A 28 -9.52 1.20 10.46
CA ARG A 28 -8.16 1.37 10.99
C ARG A 28 -7.18 1.13 9.85
N VAL A 29 -6.34 2.11 9.56
CA VAL A 29 -5.39 2.06 8.45
C VAL A 29 -3.97 2.25 8.95
N TYR A 30 -3.09 1.34 8.57
CA TYR A 30 -1.66 1.51 8.66
C TYR A 30 -1.14 1.96 7.30
N GLY A 31 -0.52 3.12 7.22
CA GLY A 31 0.24 3.54 6.05
C GLY A 31 1.67 3.03 6.15
N THR A 32 2.24 2.57 5.06
CA THR A 32 3.64 2.12 5.03
C THR A 32 4.39 2.84 3.92
N ASP A 33 5.52 3.46 4.26
CA ASP A 33 6.43 4.06 3.28
C ASP A 33 7.89 3.86 3.71
N ILE A 34 8.76 3.60 2.75
CA ILE A 34 10.20 3.41 3.01
C ILE A 34 10.89 4.72 3.39
N ASN A 35 10.32 5.88 2.99
CA ASN A 35 10.85 7.19 3.29
C ASN A 35 10.45 7.61 4.72
N LYS A 36 11.45 7.72 5.60
CA LYS A 36 11.25 8.10 7.01
C LYS A 36 10.67 9.50 7.18
N ASP A 37 11.02 10.44 6.30
CA ASP A 37 10.51 11.80 6.36
C ASP A 37 9.01 11.85 6.03
N VAL A 38 8.57 11.07 5.04
CA VAL A 38 7.16 10.90 4.71
C VAL A 38 6.38 10.36 5.92
N VAL A 39 6.89 9.31 6.55
CA VAL A 39 6.29 8.70 7.74
C VAL A 39 6.18 9.71 8.89
N SER A 40 7.25 10.48 9.14
CA SER A 40 7.26 11.51 10.20
C SER A 40 6.23 12.61 9.94
N ILE A 41 6.22 13.16 8.72
CA ILE A 41 5.30 14.23 8.30
C ILE A 41 3.84 13.78 8.48
N ILE A 42 3.50 12.57 8.05
CA ILE A 42 2.13 12.05 8.15
C ILE A 42 1.73 11.85 9.62
N ASN A 43 2.62 11.30 10.46
CA ASN A 43 2.33 11.10 11.88
C ASN A 43 2.20 12.42 12.66
N GLU A 44 2.73 13.53 12.13
CA GLU A 44 2.46 14.88 12.64
C GLU A 44 1.09 15.43 12.19
N GLY A 45 0.31 14.67 11.43
CA GLY A 45 -0.96 15.11 10.83
C GLY A 45 -0.77 16.09 9.67
N LYS A 46 0.37 16.00 8.97
CA LYS A 46 0.72 16.85 7.82
C LYS A 46 0.79 16.01 6.54
N ILE A 47 0.79 16.69 5.40
CA ILE A 47 0.97 16.04 4.08
C ILE A 47 2.30 16.50 3.45
N HIS A 48 2.90 15.62 2.63
CA HIS A 48 4.13 15.88 1.87
C HIS A 48 3.87 16.03 0.36
N ILE A 49 2.60 15.92 -0.04
CA ILE A 49 2.13 16.08 -1.42
C ILE A 49 1.16 17.26 -1.49
N THR A 50 0.97 17.81 -2.69
CA THR A 50 -0.01 18.89 -2.90
C THR A 50 -1.31 18.30 -3.42
N GLU A 51 -2.32 18.21 -2.55
CA GLU A 51 -3.65 17.71 -2.89
C GLU A 51 -4.71 18.53 -2.13
N PRO A 52 -5.60 19.24 -2.84
CA PRO A 52 -6.60 20.11 -2.21
C PRO A 52 -7.49 19.32 -1.23
N GLY A 53 -7.65 19.85 -0.01
CA GLY A 53 -8.51 19.26 1.04
C GLY A 53 -7.93 18.04 1.75
N LEU A 54 -6.83 17.46 1.29
CA LEU A 54 -6.25 16.28 1.93
C LEU A 54 -5.65 16.59 3.29
N GLN A 55 -5.06 17.79 3.48
CA GLN A 55 -4.40 18.20 4.72
C GLN A 55 -5.33 18.07 5.93
N ASP A 56 -6.57 18.56 5.82
CA ASP A 56 -7.52 18.55 6.93
C ASP A 56 -7.97 17.12 7.27
N ILE A 57 -8.17 16.28 6.25
CA ILE A 57 -8.54 14.87 6.43
C ILE A 57 -7.42 14.14 7.14
N VAL A 58 -6.17 14.26 6.67
CA VAL A 58 -5.00 13.59 7.27
C VAL A 58 -4.83 14.03 8.73
N HIS A 59 -4.93 15.34 9.01
CA HIS A 59 -4.85 15.84 10.38
C HIS A 59 -5.90 15.19 11.30
N GLU A 60 -7.14 15.13 10.86
CA GLU A 60 -8.25 14.55 11.65
C GLU A 60 -8.06 13.04 11.89
N VAL A 61 -7.75 12.27 10.84
CA VAL A 61 -7.65 10.81 10.96
C VAL A 61 -6.41 10.35 11.73
N VAL A 62 -5.31 11.10 11.68
CA VAL A 62 -4.13 10.85 12.51
C VAL A 62 -4.41 11.19 13.96
N LYS A 63 -5.01 12.35 14.24
CA LYS A 63 -5.41 12.78 15.58
C LYS A 63 -6.37 11.81 16.25
N SER A 64 -7.30 11.24 15.49
CA SER A 64 -8.25 10.23 16.00
C SER A 64 -7.64 8.82 16.14
N GLY A 65 -6.38 8.61 15.74
CA GLY A 65 -5.71 7.31 15.78
C GLY A 65 -6.23 6.30 14.74
N LYS A 66 -6.98 6.76 13.74
CA LYS A 66 -7.48 5.90 12.66
C LYS A 66 -6.44 5.64 11.59
N LEU A 67 -5.52 6.60 11.35
CA LEU A 67 -4.37 6.48 10.47
C LEU A 67 -3.08 6.61 11.29
N SER A 68 -2.13 5.72 11.04
CA SER A 68 -0.74 5.84 11.50
C SER A 68 0.21 5.38 10.40
N ALA A 69 1.34 6.07 10.24
CA ALA A 69 2.35 5.75 9.24
C ALA A 69 3.55 5.03 9.86
N HIS A 70 4.15 4.08 9.12
CA HIS A 70 5.24 3.22 9.55
C HIS A 70 6.24 3.00 8.42
N ASN A 71 7.49 2.71 8.75
CA ASN A 71 8.49 2.36 7.72
C ASN A 71 8.43 0.88 7.30
N GLU A 72 7.73 0.05 8.07
CA GLU A 72 7.53 -1.37 7.78
C GLU A 72 6.05 -1.72 7.84
N PRO A 73 5.59 -2.66 7.00
CA PRO A 73 4.21 -3.11 7.01
C PRO A 73 3.80 -3.68 8.37
N LYS A 74 2.54 -3.51 8.71
CA LYS A 74 1.90 -4.05 9.91
C LYS A 74 0.89 -5.14 9.56
N LEU A 75 0.59 -6.00 10.52
CA LEU A 75 -0.46 -7.01 10.38
C LEU A 75 -1.79 -6.36 10.02
N ALA A 76 -2.39 -6.83 8.94
CA ALA A 76 -3.65 -6.34 8.41
C ALA A 76 -4.45 -7.48 7.79
N ASN A 77 -5.71 -7.22 7.43
CA ASN A 77 -6.56 -8.14 6.68
C ASN A 77 -6.56 -7.82 5.18
N ILE A 78 -6.22 -6.57 4.85
CA ILE A 78 -6.19 -6.08 3.47
C ILE A 78 -4.88 -5.31 3.29
N TYR A 79 -4.13 -5.67 2.26
CA TYR A 79 -2.90 -5.00 1.85
C TYR A 79 -3.12 -4.34 0.50
N MET A 80 -3.06 -3.00 0.46
CA MET A 80 -3.22 -2.21 -0.75
C MET A 80 -1.86 -1.75 -1.25
N ILE A 81 -1.49 -2.14 -2.45
CA ILE A 81 -0.20 -1.82 -3.06
C ILE A 81 -0.34 -0.57 -3.91
N CYS A 82 0.23 0.54 -3.43
CA CYS A 82 0.16 1.88 -4.04
C CYS A 82 1.57 2.43 -4.37
N VAL A 83 2.51 1.53 -4.70
CA VAL A 83 3.90 1.89 -5.01
C VAL A 83 4.05 2.40 -6.45
N PRO A 84 5.08 3.20 -6.77
CA PRO A 84 5.34 3.67 -8.13
C PRO A 84 5.60 2.51 -9.10
N THR A 85 5.18 2.70 -10.36
CA THR A 85 5.44 1.79 -11.49
C THR A 85 6.04 2.57 -12.66
N PRO A 86 7.25 3.15 -12.50
CA PRO A 86 7.86 3.95 -13.55
C PRO A 86 8.18 3.11 -14.78
N LEU A 87 8.20 3.76 -15.93
CA LEU A 87 8.66 3.14 -17.17
C LEU A 87 10.20 3.18 -17.22
N LYS A 88 10.80 2.07 -17.60
CA LYS A 88 12.23 1.96 -17.88
C LYS A 88 12.42 1.72 -19.38
N GLU A 89 13.32 2.46 -20.00
CA GLU A 89 13.71 2.22 -21.37
C GLU A 89 14.69 1.04 -21.45
N ILE A 90 14.30 0.02 -22.22
CA ILE A 90 15.11 -1.17 -22.48
C ILE A 90 15.06 -1.42 -24.00
N ASN A 91 16.22 -1.35 -24.66
CA ASN A 91 16.34 -1.59 -26.13
C ASN A 91 15.36 -0.73 -26.95
N ASN A 92 15.28 0.58 -26.66
CA ASN A 92 14.38 1.54 -27.30
C ASN A 92 12.88 1.20 -27.13
N LYS A 93 12.52 0.42 -26.11
CA LYS A 93 11.12 0.15 -25.69
C LYS A 93 10.95 0.57 -24.24
N PHE A 94 9.78 1.14 -23.94
CA PHE A 94 9.41 1.45 -22.57
C PHE A 94 8.71 0.24 -21.94
N GLU A 95 9.30 -0.27 -20.85
CA GLU A 95 8.75 -1.38 -20.08
C GLU A 95 8.44 -0.93 -18.65
N PRO A 96 7.32 -1.34 -18.06
CA PRO A 96 7.00 -1.01 -16.67
C PRO A 96 7.96 -1.72 -15.72
N GLN A 97 8.46 -0.97 -14.75
CA GLN A 97 9.35 -1.50 -13.73
C GLN A 97 8.54 -2.05 -12.55
N LEU A 98 8.41 -3.36 -12.47
CA LEU A 98 7.65 -4.04 -11.42
C LEU A 98 8.44 -4.30 -10.13
N SER A 99 9.71 -3.90 -10.05
CA SER A 99 10.57 -4.14 -8.89
C SER A 99 10.04 -3.52 -7.59
N PHE A 100 9.34 -2.37 -7.65
CA PHE A 100 8.72 -1.78 -6.48
C PHE A 100 7.54 -2.62 -5.97
N ILE A 101 6.72 -3.16 -6.88
CA ILE A 101 5.64 -4.08 -6.53
C ILE A 101 6.23 -5.35 -5.91
N GLU A 102 7.27 -5.94 -6.53
CA GLU A 102 7.95 -7.12 -6.00
C GLU A 102 8.49 -6.89 -4.58
N SER A 103 9.14 -5.74 -4.36
CA SER A 103 9.65 -5.37 -3.04
C SER A 103 8.55 -5.21 -2.00
N ALA A 104 7.45 -4.54 -2.37
CA ALA A 104 6.28 -4.38 -1.50
C ALA A 104 5.67 -5.74 -1.12
N ILE A 105 5.51 -6.66 -2.09
CA ILE A 105 4.97 -8.00 -1.86
C ILE A 105 5.90 -8.82 -0.96
N LYS A 106 7.23 -8.75 -1.17
CA LYS A 106 8.20 -9.44 -0.30
C LYS A 106 8.18 -8.91 1.13
N SER A 107 7.90 -7.63 1.34
CA SER A 107 7.83 -7.03 2.68
C SER A 107 6.64 -7.52 3.51
N ILE A 108 5.55 -7.97 2.88
CA ILE A 108 4.35 -8.46 3.57
C ILE A 108 4.26 -9.98 3.68
N LYS A 109 5.11 -10.74 2.98
CA LYS A 109 4.98 -12.20 2.85
C LYS A 109 4.82 -12.95 4.18
N ASN A 110 5.53 -12.51 5.23
CA ASN A 110 5.50 -13.13 6.56
C ASN A 110 4.31 -12.66 7.42
N LEU A 111 3.55 -11.68 6.95
CA LEU A 111 2.38 -11.13 7.63
C LEU A 111 1.07 -11.72 7.11
N LEU A 112 1.09 -12.32 5.91
CA LEU A 112 -0.09 -12.84 5.24
C LEU A 112 -0.68 -14.05 5.97
N LYS A 113 -2.00 -14.10 6.04
CA LYS A 113 -2.79 -15.18 6.64
C LYS A 113 -3.92 -15.59 5.71
N THR A 114 -4.42 -16.80 5.89
CA THR A 114 -5.62 -17.29 5.21
C THR A 114 -6.77 -16.29 5.31
N GLY A 115 -7.37 -15.98 4.17
CA GLY A 115 -8.48 -15.04 4.03
C GLY A 115 -8.07 -13.58 3.85
N ASP A 116 -6.79 -13.24 3.95
CA ASP A 116 -6.32 -11.89 3.67
C ASP A 116 -6.49 -11.53 2.19
N MET A 117 -6.57 -10.24 1.91
CA MET A 117 -6.73 -9.70 0.56
C MET A 117 -5.55 -8.80 0.18
N ILE A 118 -5.06 -8.97 -1.03
CA ILE A 118 -4.06 -8.09 -1.64
C ILE A 118 -4.70 -7.37 -2.81
N ILE A 119 -4.70 -6.05 -2.77
CA ILE A 119 -5.27 -5.17 -3.79
C ILE A 119 -4.13 -4.41 -4.46
N LEU A 120 -4.03 -4.50 -5.77
CA LEU A 120 -3.08 -3.72 -6.55
C LEU A 120 -3.75 -2.46 -7.08
N GLU A 121 -3.46 -1.31 -6.46
CA GLU A 121 -3.94 0.02 -6.87
C GLU A 121 -2.98 0.71 -7.87
N SER A 122 -1.71 0.31 -7.90
CA SER A 122 -0.74 0.88 -8.82
C SER A 122 -1.13 0.64 -10.27
N THR A 123 -0.96 1.65 -11.12
CA THR A 123 -1.06 1.48 -12.58
C THR A 123 -0.09 0.38 -13.04
N SER A 124 -0.59 -0.62 -13.72
CA SER A 124 0.23 -1.80 -14.04
C SER A 124 -0.25 -2.51 -15.31
N PRO A 125 0.62 -3.26 -15.98
CA PRO A 125 0.26 -4.07 -17.13
C PRO A 125 -0.75 -5.17 -16.78
N VAL A 126 -1.49 -5.62 -17.79
CA VAL A 126 -2.33 -6.81 -17.68
C VAL A 126 -1.50 -8.01 -17.22
N GLY A 127 -2.00 -8.74 -16.21
CA GLY A 127 -1.32 -9.90 -15.62
C GLY A 127 -0.48 -9.60 -14.39
N THR A 128 -0.35 -8.33 -13.95
CA THR A 128 0.45 -8.01 -12.76
C THR A 128 -0.11 -8.62 -11.47
N THR A 129 -1.43 -8.77 -11.34
CA THR A 129 -2.01 -9.49 -10.20
C THR A 129 -1.59 -10.96 -10.16
N ARG A 130 -1.47 -11.62 -11.33
CA ARG A 130 -0.90 -12.98 -11.42
C ARG A 130 0.58 -12.99 -11.04
N PHE A 131 1.36 -12.01 -11.52
CA PHE A 131 2.76 -11.85 -11.12
C PHE A 131 2.93 -11.74 -9.60
N ILE A 132 2.05 -11.02 -8.90
CA ILE A 132 2.02 -10.94 -7.43
C ILE A 132 1.82 -12.33 -6.82
N CYS A 133 0.80 -13.07 -7.27
CA CYS A 133 0.52 -14.42 -6.79
C CYS A 133 1.72 -15.36 -7.00
N ASP A 134 2.32 -15.35 -8.20
CA ASP A 134 3.46 -16.21 -8.53
C ASP A 134 4.72 -15.82 -7.74
N THR A 135 4.91 -14.53 -7.47
CA THR A 135 6.00 -14.04 -6.63
C THR A 135 5.86 -14.58 -5.20
N LEU A 136 4.66 -14.48 -4.60
CA LEU A 136 4.39 -15.01 -3.26
C LEU A 136 4.61 -16.53 -3.18
N LYS A 137 4.18 -17.28 -4.20
CA LYS A 137 4.44 -18.73 -4.26
C LYS A 137 5.93 -19.05 -4.29
N LYS A 138 6.72 -18.31 -5.07
CA LYS A 138 8.19 -18.45 -5.12
C LYS A 138 8.85 -18.16 -3.77
N GLU A 139 8.26 -17.25 -3.00
CA GLU A 139 8.70 -16.90 -1.64
C GLU A 139 8.17 -17.87 -0.56
N GLY A 140 7.50 -18.96 -0.96
CA GLY A 140 7.03 -20.02 -0.06
C GLY A 140 5.69 -19.72 0.64
N VAL A 141 4.94 -18.72 0.17
CA VAL A 141 3.62 -18.39 0.73
C VAL A 141 2.55 -19.27 0.09
N ASP A 142 1.71 -19.91 0.92
CA ASP A 142 0.49 -20.56 0.42
C ASP A 142 -0.53 -19.49 -0.02
N THR A 143 -0.76 -19.41 -1.32
CA THR A 143 -1.67 -18.43 -1.92
C THR A 143 -3.07 -18.98 -2.17
N ALA A 144 -3.35 -20.26 -1.88
CA ALA A 144 -4.63 -20.90 -2.21
C ALA A 144 -5.82 -20.24 -1.49
N ASN A 145 -5.58 -19.68 -0.32
CA ASN A 145 -6.60 -19.06 0.54
C ASN A 145 -6.40 -17.53 0.67
N LEU A 146 -5.64 -16.91 -0.23
CA LEU A 146 -5.52 -15.45 -0.34
C LEU A 146 -6.45 -14.93 -1.44
N ASN A 147 -6.92 -13.70 -1.26
CA ASN A 147 -7.73 -13.00 -2.25
C ASN A 147 -6.87 -11.95 -2.96
N PHE A 148 -7.05 -11.82 -4.29
CA PHE A 148 -6.31 -10.87 -5.11
C PHE A 148 -7.28 -10.03 -5.95
N ALA A 149 -7.04 -8.70 -6.00
CA ALA A 149 -7.81 -7.75 -6.80
C ALA A 149 -6.88 -6.70 -7.43
#